data_329c1ab12712ea28461f2e0dd8f26cad
#
_entry.id   329c1ab12712ea28461f2e0dd8f26cad
#
_cell.length_a   1.000
_cell.length_b   1.000
_cell.length_c   1.000
_cell.angle_alpha   90.00
_cell.angle_beta   90.00
_cell.angle_gamma   90.00
#
_symmetry.space_group_name_H-M   'P 1'
#
loop_
_entity.id
_entity.type
_entity.pdbx_description
1 polymer ?
#
loop_
_entity_poly.entity_id
_entity_poly.type
_entity_poly.pdbx_seq_one_letter_code
_entity_poly.pdbx_strand_id
1 'polypeptide(L)'
;WQQVRDLRKYLPCEAIIYGRLPLMVTENCVTRCSVGCTHGAGSVLTDRTGARFPVLCGYGCRCEIQNSKTLFLADKPEMRRCGLTYGRLRFTTETPEQCVQVLKRYQNGGNWTPEDLTRGLFYRGVE
;
A
#
# COMPACT_ATOMS: atom_id res chain seq x y z
N TRP A 1 8.39 12.25 5.03
CA TRP A 1 9.63 12.32 4.24
C TRP A 1 10.78 12.96 5.03
N GLN A 2 10.48 13.86 5.96
CA GLN A 2 11.49 14.52 6.82
C GLN A 2 12.31 13.49 7.62
N GLN A 3 11.64 12.55 8.28
CA GLN A 3 12.27 11.48 9.06
C GLN A 3 13.21 10.62 8.19
N VAL A 4 12.79 10.27 6.98
CA VAL A 4 13.65 9.53 6.04
C VAL A 4 14.91 10.32 5.72
N ARG A 5 14.77 11.62 5.44
CA ARG A 5 15.91 12.50 5.13
C ARG A 5 16.90 12.61 6.28
N ASP A 6 16.43 12.53 7.51
CA ASP A 6 17.30 12.58 8.68
C ASP A 6 17.96 11.24 8.95
N LEU A 7 17.22 10.13 8.88
CA LEU A 7 17.73 8.79 9.10
C LEU A 7 18.76 8.34 8.05
N ARG A 8 18.58 8.72 6.77
CA ARG A 8 19.47 8.32 5.68
C ARG A 8 20.93 8.77 5.87
N LYS A 9 21.17 9.76 6.73
CA LYS A 9 22.52 10.22 7.07
C LYS A 9 23.33 9.16 7.79
N TYR A 10 22.64 8.20 8.39
CA TYR A 10 23.23 7.16 9.25
C TYR A 10 23.04 5.76 8.69
N LEU A 11 21.94 5.50 8.01
CA LEU A 11 21.55 4.16 7.57
C LEU A 11 20.88 4.19 6.19
N PRO A 12 21.03 3.12 5.39
CA PRO A 12 20.19 2.91 4.21
C PRO A 12 18.73 2.84 4.62
N CYS A 13 17.87 3.59 3.92
CA CYS A 13 16.44 3.65 4.23
C CYS A 13 15.61 3.02 3.12
N GLU A 14 14.63 2.21 3.53
CA GLU A 14 13.59 1.69 2.65
C GLU A 14 12.23 2.22 3.10
N ALA A 15 11.35 2.53 2.15
CA ALA A 15 9.96 2.84 2.43
C ALA A 15 9.04 2.29 1.35
N ILE A 16 7.80 1.98 1.72
CA ILE A 16 6.76 1.67 0.76
C ILE A 16 6.37 2.98 0.06
N ILE A 17 6.48 3.02 -1.25
CA ILE A 17 6.17 4.18 -2.08
C ILE A 17 4.95 3.98 -2.98
N TYR A 18 4.49 2.73 -3.09
CA TYR A 18 3.29 2.33 -3.81
C TYR A 18 2.59 1.16 -3.12
N GLY A 19 1.27 1.17 -3.17
CA GLY A 19 0.40 0.04 -2.83
C GLY A 19 -0.54 0.32 -1.66
N ARG A 20 -1.42 -0.63 -1.39
CA ARG A 20 -2.33 -0.53 -0.25
C ARG A 20 -1.60 -0.90 1.03
N LEU A 21 -1.61 0.02 2.00
CA LEU A 21 -0.98 -0.21 3.29
C LEU A 21 -1.88 -1.08 4.18
N PRO A 22 -1.32 -2.01 4.96
CA PRO A 22 -2.08 -2.77 5.94
C PRO A 22 -2.59 -1.82 7.04
N LEU A 23 -3.88 -1.92 7.33
CA LEU A 23 -4.50 -1.21 8.45
C LEU A 23 -4.58 -2.09 9.69
N MET A 24 -4.82 -3.40 9.48
CA MET A 24 -4.98 -4.37 10.55
C MET A 24 -4.53 -5.75 10.08
N VAL A 25 -3.86 -6.46 10.97
CA VAL A 25 -3.60 -7.90 10.85
C VAL A 25 -4.36 -8.59 11.97
N THR A 26 -5.15 -9.61 11.63
CA THR A 26 -5.91 -10.39 12.59
C THR A 26 -5.62 -11.87 12.45
N GLU A 27 -5.49 -12.56 13.56
CA GLU A 27 -5.34 -14.02 13.61
C GLU A 27 -6.68 -14.75 13.43
N ASN A 28 -7.80 -14.05 13.63
CA ASN A 28 -9.13 -14.55 13.33
C ASN A 28 -9.51 -14.23 11.90
N CYS A 29 -9.92 -15.23 11.14
CA CYS A 29 -10.36 -15.03 9.76
C CYS A 29 -11.68 -14.27 9.71
N VAL A 30 -11.62 -13.00 9.34
CA VAL A 30 -12.78 -12.11 9.24
C VAL A 30 -13.84 -12.67 8.28
N THR A 31 -13.40 -13.23 7.15
CA THR A 31 -14.31 -13.79 6.14
C THR A 31 -15.01 -15.04 6.66
N ARG A 32 -14.29 -15.92 7.37
CA ARG A 32 -14.87 -17.14 7.94
C ARG A 32 -15.97 -16.82 8.95
N CYS A 33 -15.77 -15.77 9.74
CA CYS A 33 -16.75 -15.37 10.76
C CYS A 33 -18.00 -14.69 10.17
N SER A 34 -17.92 -14.15 8.94
CA SER A 34 -19.02 -13.39 8.33
C SER A 34 -19.73 -14.14 7.19
N VAL A 35 -18.99 -14.62 6.21
CA VAL A 35 -19.55 -15.19 4.97
C VAL A 35 -19.08 -16.62 4.70
N GLY A 36 -18.27 -17.19 5.56
CA GLY A 36 -17.64 -18.50 5.38
C GLY A 36 -16.23 -18.41 4.82
N CYS A 37 -15.52 -19.54 4.81
CA CYS A 37 -14.14 -19.59 4.30
C CYS A 37 -14.12 -19.40 2.78
N THR A 38 -13.35 -18.43 2.32
CA THR A 38 -13.16 -18.13 0.88
C THR A 38 -11.95 -18.86 0.28
N HIS A 39 -11.28 -19.73 1.06
CA HIS A 39 -10.09 -20.51 0.64
C HIS A 39 -8.99 -19.65 -0.01
N GLY A 40 -8.78 -18.44 0.51
CA GLY A 40 -7.79 -17.50 -0.01
C GLY A 40 -8.27 -16.59 -1.15
N ALA A 41 -9.47 -16.78 -1.66
CA ALA A 41 -10.08 -15.80 -2.54
C ALA A 41 -10.27 -14.50 -1.76
N GLY A 42 -9.83 -13.39 -2.33
CA GLY A 42 -9.93 -12.08 -1.70
C GLY A 42 -11.39 -11.70 -1.42
N SER A 43 -11.59 -11.02 -0.32
CA SER A 43 -12.87 -10.42 0.04
C SER A 43 -12.70 -8.92 0.26
N VAL A 44 -13.82 -8.21 0.39
CA VAL A 44 -13.81 -6.75 0.58
C VAL A 44 -14.76 -6.42 1.73
N LEU A 45 -14.25 -5.70 2.71
CA LEU A 45 -15.09 -5.04 3.71
C LEU A 45 -15.52 -3.69 3.17
N THR A 46 -16.79 -3.37 3.34
CA THR A 46 -17.31 -2.04 2.99
C THR A 46 -17.79 -1.37 4.26
N ASP A 47 -17.33 -0.17 4.52
CA ASP A 47 -17.79 0.60 5.67
C ASP A 47 -19.13 1.33 5.37
N ARG A 48 -19.66 2.01 6.39
CA ARG A 48 -20.91 2.77 6.27
C ARG A 48 -20.86 3.94 5.30
N THR A 49 -19.64 4.37 4.90
CA THR A 49 -19.43 5.46 3.93
C THR A 49 -19.27 4.95 2.52
N GLY A 50 -19.26 3.62 2.32
CA GLY A 50 -19.04 2.97 1.04
C GLY A 50 -17.55 2.76 0.71
N ALA A 51 -16.63 3.07 1.61
CA ALA A 51 -15.21 2.81 1.38
C ALA A 51 -14.92 1.30 1.42
N ARG A 52 -14.15 0.82 0.46
CA ARG A 52 -13.89 -0.60 0.22
C ARG A 52 -12.48 -0.98 0.65
N PHE A 53 -12.37 -1.86 1.63
CA PHE A 53 -11.13 -2.33 2.22
C PHE A 53 -10.88 -3.77 1.79
N PRO A 54 -9.93 -4.04 0.89
CA PRO A 54 -9.57 -5.41 0.53
C PRO A 54 -9.08 -6.20 1.74
N VAL A 55 -9.51 -7.45 1.84
CA VAL A 55 -9.07 -8.40 2.87
C VAL A 55 -8.26 -9.48 2.20
N LEU A 56 -7.01 -9.61 2.57
CA LEU A 56 -6.12 -10.66 2.12
C LEU A 56 -6.11 -11.77 3.17
N CYS A 57 -6.41 -12.99 2.75
CA CYS A 57 -6.31 -14.15 3.62
C CYS A 57 -4.94 -14.83 3.40
N GLY A 58 -4.15 -14.91 4.45
CA GLY A 58 -2.84 -15.52 4.45
C GLY A 58 -2.81 -16.91 5.07
N TYR A 59 -1.61 -17.47 5.17
CA TYR A 59 -1.36 -18.75 5.82
C TYR A 59 -1.85 -18.75 7.27
N GLY A 60 -2.44 -19.88 7.71
CA GLY A 60 -2.93 -20.03 9.08
C GLY A 60 -4.21 -19.25 9.38
N CYS A 61 -5.03 -18.96 8.37
CA CYS A 61 -6.28 -18.19 8.50
C CYS A 61 -6.10 -16.79 9.06
N ARG A 62 -4.92 -16.21 8.93
CA ARG A 62 -4.68 -14.78 9.21
C ARG A 62 -5.26 -13.93 8.11
N CYS A 63 -5.84 -12.82 8.49
CA CYS A 63 -6.33 -11.83 7.53
C CYS A 63 -5.60 -10.49 7.70
N GLU A 64 -5.31 -9.87 6.58
CA GLU A 64 -4.76 -8.52 6.52
C GLU A 64 -5.76 -7.61 5.82
N ILE A 65 -6.26 -6.61 6.54
CA ILE A 65 -7.19 -5.61 6.01
C ILE A 65 -6.36 -4.49 5.43
N GLN A 66 -6.53 -4.26 4.12
CA GLN A 66 -5.80 -3.23 3.38
C GLN A 66 -6.52 -1.89 3.41
N ASN A 67 -5.77 -0.81 3.28
CA ASN A 67 -6.36 0.52 3.10
C ASN A 67 -7.26 0.55 1.84
N SER A 68 -8.37 1.26 1.94
CA SER A 68 -9.27 1.50 0.80
C SER A 68 -8.61 2.29 -0.33
N LYS A 69 -7.56 3.08 -0.02
CA LYS A 69 -6.81 3.89 -0.98
C LYS A 69 -5.40 3.37 -1.20
N THR A 70 -4.91 3.52 -2.42
CA THR A 70 -3.55 3.15 -2.82
C THR A 70 -2.58 4.27 -2.51
N LEU A 71 -1.53 3.99 -1.73
CA LEU A 71 -0.40 4.91 -1.58
C LEU A 71 0.27 5.10 -2.95
N PHE A 72 0.47 6.34 -3.34
CA PHE A 72 1.12 6.67 -4.61
C PHE A 72 1.97 7.93 -4.47
N LEU A 73 3.27 7.82 -4.77
CA LEU A 73 4.24 8.91 -4.59
C LEU A 73 5.07 9.21 -5.86
N ALA A 74 4.80 8.54 -7.00
CA ALA A 74 5.62 8.70 -8.21
C ALA A 74 5.60 10.11 -8.82
N ASP A 75 4.55 10.89 -8.55
CA ASP A 75 4.39 12.27 -9.00
C ASP A 75 4.98 13.30 -8.02
N LYS A 76 5.58 12.84 -6.91
CA LYS A 76 6.14 13.73 -5.89
C LYS A 76 7.66 13.87 -6.04
N PRO A 77 8.15 15.05 -6.38
CA PRO A 77 9.59 15.28 -6.53
C PRO A 77 10.34 15.07 -5.21
N GLU A 78 9.70 15.32 -4.08
CA GLU A 78 10.27 15.12 -2.75
C GLU A 78 10.60 13.63 -2.48
N MET A 79 9.83 12.70 -3.02
CA MET A 79 10.11 11.27 -2.90
C MET A 79 11.50 10.92 -3.47
N ARG A 80 11.88 11.52 -4.60
CA ARG A 80 13.22 11.35 -5.19
C ARG A 80 14.31 12.07 -4.43
N ARG A 81 13.99 13.16 -3.76
CA ARG A 81 14.93 14.02 -3.01
C ARG A 81 15.11 13.60 -1.55
N CYS A 82 14.18 12.83 -0.98
CA CYS A 82 14.28 12.41 0.43
C CYS A 82 15.45 11.45 0.68
N GLY A 83 15.97 10.80 -0.39
CA GLY A 83 17.16 9.97 -0.33
C GLY A 83 16.90 8.56 0.18
N LEU A 84 15.75 7.99 -0.15
CA LEU A 84 15.52 6.56 0.00
C LEU A 84 16.56 5.78 -0.80
N THR A 85 17.12 4.75 -0.17
CA THR A 85 17.97 3.76 -0.83
C THR A 85 17.12 2.82 -1.66
N TYR A 86 15.98 2.42 -1.11
CA TYR A 86 15.04 1.51 -1.76
C TYR A 86 13.61 2.03 -1.63
N GLY A 87 12.89 2.03 -2.75
CA GLY A 87 11.45 2.28 -2.78
C GLY A 87 10.70 0.98 -3.04
N ARG A 88 9.91 0.51 -2.07
CA ARG A 88 9.14 -0.73 -2.21
C ARG A 88 7.82 -0.46 -2.90
N LEU A 89 7.55 -1.19 -3.98
CA LEU A 89 6.24 -1.30 -4.60
C LEU A 89 5.53 -2.53 -4.02
N ARG A 90 4.46 -2.32 -3.25
CA ARG A 90 3.72 -3.38 -2.60
C ARG A 90 2.47 -3.71 -3.41
N PHE A 91 2.55 -4.73 -4.23
CA PHE A 91 1.41 -5.24 -4.99
C PHE A 91 0.59 -6.22 -4.14
N THR A 92 -0.73 -6.06 -4.13
CA THR A 92 -1.66 -6.89 -3.35
C THR A 92 -2.90 -7.30 -4.13
N THR A 93 -3.50 -6.38 -4.87
CA THR A 93 -4.75 -6.57 -5.63
C THR A 93 -4.60 -6.25 -7.11
N GLU A 94 -3.43 -5.82 -7.51
CA GLU A 94 -3.14 -5.43 -8.88
C GLU A 94 -3.03 -6.64 -9.81
N THR A 95 -3.51 -6.48 -11.06
CA THR A 95 -3.26 -7.45 -12.12
C THR A 95 -1.80 -7.37 -12.60
N PRO A 96 -1.28 -8.39 -13.30
CA PRO A 96 0.06 -8.33 -13.88
C PRO A 96 0.29 -7.08 -14.76
N GLU A 97 -0.71 -6.69 -15.55
CA GLU A 97 -0.65 -5.52 -16.44
C GLU A 97 -0.54 -4.23 -15.63
N GLN A 98 -1.31 -4.13 -14.54
CA GLN A 98 -1.24 -3.01 -13.61
C GLN A 98 0.13 -2.94 -12.93
N CYS A 99 0.70 -4.08 -12.52
CA CYS A 99 2.05 -4.11 -11.95
C CYS A 99 3.09 -3.54 -12.92
N VAL A 100 3.03 -3.95 -14.19
CA VAL A 100 3.93 -3.43 -15.25
C VAL A 100 3.73 -1.93 -15.45
N GLN A 101 2.47 -1.45 -15.45
CA GLN A 101 2.15 -0.04 -15.59
C GLN A 101 2.74 0.79 -14.45
N VAL A 102 2.60 0.31 -13.22
CA VAL A 102 3.19 0.96 -12.03
C VAL A 102 4.71 0.99 -12.13
N LEU A 103 5.35 -0.13 -12.47
CA LEU A 103 6.81 -0.19 -12.65
C LEU A 103 7.29 0.85 -13.65
N LYS A 104 6.68 0.90 -14.83
CA LYS A 104 7.01 1.89 -15.87
C LYS A 104 6.83 3.31 -15.36
N ARG A 105 5.78 3.58 -14.58
CA ARG A 105 5.51 4.90 -14.01
C ARG A 105 6.62 5.36 -13.05
N TYR A 106 7.12 4.47 -12.21
CA TYR A 106 8.20 4.77 -11.26
C TYR A 106 9.57 4.87 -11.93
N GLN A 107 9.83 4.08 -12.98
CA GLN A 107 11.09 4.11 -13.73
C GLN A 107 11.17 5.27 -14.72
N ASN A 108 10.16 5.43 -15.56
CA ASN A 108 10.20 6.29 -16.75
C ASN A 108 9.40 7.61 -16.57
N GLY A 109 8.64 7.73 -15.51
CA GLY A 109 7.73 8.88 -15.34
C GLY A 109 6.41 8.69 -16.10
N GLY A 110 5.81 9.79 -16.52
CA GLY A 110 4.51 9.83 -17.22
C GLY A 110 3.39 10.40 -16.35
N ASN A 111 2.13 10.27 -16.79
CA ASN A 111 0.98 10.93 -16.16
C ASN A 111 -0.01 9.96 -15.49
N TRP A 112 0.24 8.65 -15.59
CA TRP A 112 -0.67 7.68 -14.97
C TRP A 112 -0.70 7.80 -13.45
N THR A 113 -1.91 7.71 -12.87
CA THR A 113 -2.16 7.68 -11.43
C THR A 113 -3.29 6.70 -11.12
N PRO A 114 -3.28 6.04 -9.93
CA PRO A 114 -4.44 5.26 -9.48
C PRO A 114 -5.68 6.15 -9.28
N GLU A 115 -6.87 5.59 -9.46
CA GLU A 115 -8.14 6.31 -9.23
C GLU A 115 -8.29 6.72 -7.76
N ASP A 116 -8.15 5.77 -6.85
CA ASP A 116 -8.24 5.99 -5.41
C ASP A 116 -6.85 6.08 -4.77
N LEU A 117 -6.23 7.25 -4.84
CA LEU A 117 -4.90 7.45 -4.28
C LEU A 117 -4.92 8.13 -2.90
N THR A 118 -3.88 7.84 -2.13
CA THR A 118 -3.51 8.57 -0.92
C THR A 118 -2.02 8.88 -0.91
N ARG A 119 -1.63 9.91 -0.17
CA ARG A 119 -0.22 10.22 0.13
C ARG A 119 0.21 9.63 1.47
N GLY A 120 -0.69 8.99 2.19
CA GLY A 120 -0.42 8.51 3.54
C GLY A 120 0.08 9.65 4.44
N LEU A 121 1.07 9.33 5.26
CA LEU A 121 1.73 10.29 6.15
C LEU A 121 2.97 10.94 5.53
N PHE A 122 3.13 10.91 4.20
CA PHE A 122 4.36 11.39 3.53
C PHE A 122 4.69 12.84 3.88
N TYR A 123 3.67 13.70 4.01
CA TYR A 123 3.83 15.12 4.36
C TYR A 123 3.60 15.44 5.84
N ARG A 124 3.14 14.46 6.62
CA ARG A 124 2.88 14.64 8.05
C ARG A 124 3.99 13.97 8.85
N GLY A 125 4.47 14.64 9.89
CA GLY A 125 5.29 14.02 10.92
C GLY A 125 4.45 13.08 11.77
N VAL A 126 5.11 12.15 12.47
CA VAL A 126 4.51 11.43 13.60
C VAL A 126 4.76 12.34 14.80
N GLU A 127 3.68 12.82 15.39
CA GLU A 127 3.71 13.60 16.64
C GLU A 127 3.90 12.68 17.83
#